data_320b68e0248fb5908c755b58b6bbc0f6
#
_entry.id   320b68e0248fb5908c755b58b6bbc0f6
#
_cell.length_a   1.000
_cell.length_b   1.000
_cell.length_c   1.000
_cell.angle_alpha   90.00
_cell.angle_beta   90.00
_cell.angle_gamma   90.00
#
_symmetry.space_group_name_H-M   'P 1'
#
loop_
_entity.id
_entity.type
_entity.pdbx_description
1 polymer ?
#
loop_
_entity_poly.entity_id
_entity_poly.type
_entity_poly.pdbx_seq_one_letter_code
_entity_poly.pdbx_strand_id
1 'polypeptide(L)'
;LSRCFFYVSDILRQVIENGEVQSAKVTKQRKNEFALSDGERKKIQISETPLTVSEISNHLNNLVDLETTKKISAATINNWLLNLQLLEVVSQPNGKTRKLPTEQGNEIGIFTEERTGQYGAYITVLFSSSAQQFIYDNIDAIVDSKREKEDALSAFHGRPWTEAHDECLIDLFKKNVPVSEIASTLKRTDGGIRARLKRLGLIENRSDAN
;
A
#
# COMPACT_ATOMS: atom_id res chain seq x y z
N LEU A 1 25.45 35.84 -19.52
CA LEU A 1 26.03 34.60 -18.95
C LEU A 1 26.91 34.84 -17.72
N SER A 2 27.33 36.12 -17.42
CA SER A 2 28.27 36.45 -16.31
C SER A 2 27.59 36.59 -14.93
N ARG A 3 26.29 36.77 -14.80
CA ARG A 3 25.65 37.07 -13.50
C ARG A 3 25.35 35.80 -12.65
N CYS A 4 25.23 34.63 -13.26
CA CYS A 4 24.96 33.39 -12.49
C CYS A 4 26.21 32.83 -11.78
N PHE A 5 27.40 33.07 -12.33
CA PHE A 5 28.64 32.56 -11.73
C PHE A 5 29.03 33.26 -10.42
N PHE A 6 28.70 34.54 -10.25
CA PHE A 6 28.98 35.28 -9.03
C PHE A 6 28.09 34.83 -7.85
N TYR A 7 26.86 34.46 -8.10
CA TYR A 7 25.90 34.02 -7.07
C TYR A 7 26.29 32.69 -6.41
N VAL A 8 26.83 31.75 -7.22
CA VAL A 8 27.27 30.43 -6.71
C VAL A 8 28.54 30.54 -5.89
N SER A 9 29.46 31.46 -6.25
CA SER A 9 30.71 31.65 -5.50
C SER A 9 30.51 32.32 -4.13
N ASP A 10 29.53 33.22 -4.01
CA ASP A 10 29.18 33.87 -2.75
C ASP A 10 28.51 32.93 -1.76
N ILE A 11 27.63 32.03 -2.24
CA ILE A 11 27.02 31.01 -1.40
C ILE A 11 28.05 30.00 -0.91
N LEU A 12 28.98 29.58 -1.77
CA LEU A 12 30.08 28.70 -1.37
C LEU A 12 31.03 29.34 -0.38
N ARG A 13 31.31 30.65 -0.48
CA ARG A 13 32.11 31.38 0.50
C ARG A 13 31.43 31.48 1.86
N GLN A 14 30.12 31.78 1.90
CA GLN A 14 29.37 31.83 3.17
C GLN A 14 29.30 30.46 3.86
N VAL A 15 29.28 29.36 3.12
CA VAL A 15 29.27 27.98 3.68
C VAL A 15 30.66 27.65 4.28
N ILE A 16 31.73 28.16 3.70
CA ILE A 16 33.12 27.93 4.20
C ILE A 16 33.43 28.79 5.42
N GLU A 17 32.94 30.02 5.47
CA GLU A 17 33.24 30.96 6.56
C GLU A 17 32.43 30.68 7.84
N ASN A 18 31.25 30.09 7.76
CA ASN A 18 30.38 29.85 8.93
C ASN A 18 30.48 28.45 9.55
N GLY A 19 31.28 27.53 9.03
CA GLY A 19 31.60 26.23 9.66
C GLY A 19 30.43 25.35 10.08
N GLU A 20 29.18 25.78 9.84
CA GLU A 20 27.96 25.07 10.16
C GLU A 20 27.24 24.66 8.89
N VAL A 21 27.52 23.45 8.40
CA VAL A 21 26.60 22.77 7.52
C VAL A 21 25.41 22.35 8.38
N GLN A 22 24.47 23.25 8.61
CA GLN A 22 23.14 22.86 9.01
C GLN A 22 22.58 22.06 7.84
N SER A 23 22.60 20.73 7.96
CA SER A 23 21.89 19.85 7.04
C SER A 23 20.42 20.26 7.12
N ALA A 24 19.96 21.08 6.20
CA ALA A 24 18.56 21.38 6.02
C ALA A 24 17.88 20.02 5.83
N LYS A 25 17.18 19.55 6.86
CA LYS A 25 16.27 18.39 6.73
C LYS A 25 15.32 18.78 5.63
N VAL A 26 15.54 18.23 4.42
CA VAL A 26 14.58 18.33 3.33
C VAL A 26 13.31 17.70 3.86
N THR A 27 12.39 18.52 4.32
CA THR A 27 11.06 18.08 4.75
C THR A 27 10.38 17.55 3.50
N LYS A 28 10.35 16.21 3.38
CA LYS A 28 9.71 15.51 2.30
C LYS A 28 8.24 15.94 2.31
N GLN A 29 7.82 16.74 1.33
CA GLN A 29 6.43 17.17 1.20
C GLN A 29 5.54 15.94 1.18
N ARG A 30 4.43 15.96 1.92
CA ARG A 30 3.43 14.89 1.92
C ARG A 30 2.80 14.86 0.53
N LYS A 31 2.91 13.72 -0.13
CA LYS A 31 2.23 13.48 -1.40
C LYS A 31 0.73 13.39 -1.20
N ASN A 32 -0.01 13.94 -2.15
CA ASN A 32 -1.47 13.81 -2.22
C ASN A 32 -1.88 12.34 -2.41
N GLU A 33 -3.08 11.98 -2.00
CA GLU A 33 -3.64 10.66 -2.32
C GLU A 33 -3.83 10.53 -3.84
N PHE A 34 -3.87 9.28 -4.32
CA PHE A 34 -4.09 9.01 -5.75
C PHE A 34 -5.47 9.53 -6.15
N ALA A 35 -5.52 10.34 -7.20
CA ALA A 35 -6.75 10.83 -7.81
C ALA A 35 -6.49 11.12 -9.28
N LEU A 36 -7.48 10.90 -10.14
CA LEU A 36 -7.43 11.23 -11.55
C LEU A 36 -8.35 12.42 -11.83
N SER A 37 -7.81 13.47 -12.43
CA SER A 37 -8.60 14.56 -13.00
C SER A 37 -9.37 14.10 -14.26
N ASP A 38 -10.38 14.85 -14.66
CA ASP A 38 -11.15 14.55 -15.87
C ASP A 38 -10.27 14.49 -17.13
N GLY A 39 -9.20 15.29 -17.18
CA GLY A 39 -8.24 15.30 -18.27
C GLY A 39 -7.38 14.02 -18.30
N GLU A 40 -7.00 13.49 -17.14
CA GLU A 40 -6.25 12.23 -17.03
C GLU A 40 -7.13 11.02 -17.31
N ARG A 41 -8.39 11.04 -16.85
CA ARG A 41 -9.37 9.98 -17.18
C ARG A 41 -9.57 9.80 -18.67
N LYS A 42 -9.63 10.89 -19.44
CA LYS A 42 -9.76 10.86 -20.92
C LYS A 42 -8.54 10.27 -21.62
N LYS A 43 -7.40 10.17 -20.94
CA LYS A 43 -6.17 9.55 -21.47
C LYS A 43 -6.09 8.04 -21.19
N ILE A 44 -7.02 7.49 -20.41
CA ILE A 44 -7.07 6.06 -20.15
C ILE A 44 -7.28 5.32 -21.47
N GLN A 45 -6.40 4.39 -21.78
CA GLN A 45 -6.50 3.52 -22.93
C GLN A 45 -6.68 2.07 -22.44
N ILE A 46 -7.72 1.42 -22.92
CA ILE A 46 -7.96 0.01 -22.66
C ILE A 46 -7.14 -0.79 -23.66
N SER A 47 -6.38 -1.76 -23.12
CA SER A 47 -5.62 -2.66 -23.96
C SER A 47 -6.53 -3.74 -24.53
N GLU A 48 -6.38 -4.05 -25.83
CA GLU A 48 -7.01 -5.20 -26.48
C GLU A 48 -6.41 -6.51 -25.95
N THR A 49 -5.14 -6.47 -25.53
CA THR A 49 -4.49 -7.63 -24.92
C THR A 49 -4.78 -7.68 -23.42
N PRO A 50 -5.00 -8.88 -22.87
CA PRO A 50 -5.19 -9.05 -21.43
C PRO A 50 -3.95 -8.56 -20.64
N LEU A 51 -4.18 -7.83 -19.56
CA LEU A 51 -3.16 -7.27 -18.70
C LEU A 51 -3.15 -7.93 -17.34
N THR A 52 -2.00 -7.93 -16.68
CA THR A 52 -1.90 -8.24 -15.25
C THR A 52 -2.31 -7.02 -14.41
N VAL A 53 -2.69 -7.23 -13.15
CA VAL A 53 -3.00 -6.14 -12.23
C VAL A 53 -1.82 -5.16 -12.04
N SER A 54 -0.59 -5.65 -12.17
CA SER A 54 0.62 -4.82 -12.08
C SER A 54 0.75 -3.87 -13.27
N GLU A 55 0.43 -4.34 -14.47
CA GLU A 55 0.42 -3.52 -15.69
C GLU A 55 -0.71 -2.47 -15.60
N ILE A 56 -1.91 -2.86 -15.16
CA ILE A 56 -3.01 -1.91 -14.92
C ILE A 56 -2.59 -0.83 -13.91
N SER A 57 -1.99 -1.23 -12.80
CA SER A 57 -1.47 -0.29 -11.79
C SER A 57 -0.42 0.67 -12.40
N ASN A 58 0.48 0.17 -13.23
CA ASN A 58 1.49 0.99 -13.90
C ASN A 58 0.87 1.95 -14.91
N HIS A 59 -0.12 1.51 -15.69
CA HIS A 59 -0.85 2.39 -16.62
C HIS A 59 -1.49 3.57 -15.87
N LEU A 60 -2.18 3.30 -14.75
CA LEU A 60 -2.77 4.34 -13.91
C LEU A 60 -1.73 5.30 -13.35
N ASN A 61 -0.62 4.78 -12.86
CA ASN A 61 0.46 5.58 -12.27
C ASN A 61 1.17 6.47 -13.30
N ASN A 62 1.19 6.07 -14.56
CA ASN A 62 1.77 6.87 -15.64
C ASN A 62 0.90 8.07 -16.05
N LEU A 63 -0.37 8.12 -15.62
CA LEU A 63 -1.28 9.24 -15.90
C LEU A 63 -1.10 10.41 -14.94
N VAL A 64 -0.52 10.19 -13.77
CA VAL A 64 -0.37 11.19 -12.69
C VAL A 64 1.10 11.54 -12.46
N ASP A 65 1.31 12.73 -11.90
CA ASP A 65 2.64 13.13 -11.42
C ASP A 65 2.95 12.44 -10.09
N LEU A 66 3.88 11.48 -10.12
CA LEU A 66 4.30 10.71 -8.95
C LEU A 66 5.23 11.48 -8.00
N GLU A 67 5.63 12.71 -8.31
CA GLU A 67 6.36 13.57 -7.37
C GLU A 67 5.39 14.16 -6.35
N THR A 68 4.20 14.52 -6.79
CA THR A 68 3.15 15.15 -5.97
C THR A 68 2.07 14.18 -5.49
N THR A 69 1.86 13.06 -6.19
CA THR A 69 0.78 12.10 -5.96
C THR A 69 1.33 10.74 -5.51
N LYS A 70 0.64 10.08 -4.59
CA LYS A 70 0.96 8.71 -4.17
C LYS A 70 0.60 7.73 -5.28
N LYS A 71 1.37 6.63 -5.38
CA LYS A 71 1.05 5.52 -6.29
C LYS A 71 -0.20 4.78 -5.86
N ILE A 72 -1.00 4.33 -6.84
CA ILE A 72 -1.90 3.21 -6.64
C ILE A 72 -1.11 1.90 -6.81
N SER A 73 -1.28 0.96 -5.90
CA SER A 73 -0.56 -0.32 -5.97
C SER A 73 -1.45 -1.44 -6.51
N ALA A 74 -0.84 -2.43 -7.16
CA ALA A 74 -1.53 -3.67 -7.54
C ALA A 74 -2.20 -4.37 -6.33
N ALA A 75 -1.60 -4.26 -5.14
CA ALA A 75 -2.19 -4.78 -3.91
C ALA A 75 -3.49 -4.05 -3.54
N THR A 76 -3.57 -2.74 -3.74
CA THR A 76 -4.78 -1.94 -3.50
C THR A 76 -5.93 -2.41 -4.39
N ILE A 77 -5.67 -2.56 -5.69
CA ILE A 77 -6.66 -3.07 -6.66
C ILE A 77 -7.11 -4.48 -6.29
N ASN A 78 -6.16 -5.39 -6.03
CA ASN A 78 -6.48 -6.76 -5.63
C ASN A 78 -7.31 -6.84 -4.34
N ASN A 79 -7.03 -6.00 -3.35
CA ASN A 79 -7.78 -6.00 -2.10
C ASN A 79 -9.21 -5.49 -2.28
N TRP A 80 -9.41 -4.53 -3.18
CA TRP A 80 -10.75 -4.09 -3.56
C TRP A 80 -11.53 -5.19 -4.30
N LEU A 81 -10.90 -5.88 -5.25
CA LEU A 81 -11.52 -7.01 -5.96
C LEU A 81 -11.85 -8.19 -5.02
N LEU A 82 -11.02 -8.45 -3.99
CA LEU A 82 -11.31 -9.41 -2.93
C LEU A 82 -12.53 -8.98 -2.09
N ASN A 83 -12.68 -7.69 -1.77
CA ASN A 83 -13.85 -7.19 -1.03
C ASN A 83 -15.14 -7.36 -1.84
N LEU A 84 -15.06 -7.23 -3.17
CA LEU A 84 -16.19 -7.47 -4.09
C LEU A 84 -16.41 -8.95 -4.39
N GLN A 85 -15.62 -9.86 -3.80
CA GLN A 85 -15.67 -11.29 -4.06
C GLN A 85 -15.44 -11.68 -5.54
N LEU A 86 -14.76 -10.80 -6.30
CA LEU A 86 -14.32 -11.07 -7.68
C LEU A 86 -13.02 -11.87 -7.74
N LEU A 87 -12.24 -11.82 -6.65
CA LEU A 87 -11.11 -12.68 -6.38
C LEU A 87 -11.31 -13.41 -5.05
N GLU A 88 -10.68 -14.54 -4.90
CA GLU A 88 -10.58 -15.31 -3.65
C GLU A 88 -9.13 -15.68 -3.32
N VAL A 89 -8.89 -15.96 -2.05
CA VAL A 89 -7.56 -16.41 -1.58
C VAL A 89 -7.58 -17.92 -1.45
N VAL A 90 -6.79 -18.60 -2.27
CA VAL A 90 -6.67 -20.05 -2.26
C VAL A 90 -5.33 -20.46 -1.64
N SER A 91 -5.37 -21.33 -0.64
CA SER A 91 -4.18 -21.91 -0.02
C SER A 91 -3.64 -23.04 -0.90
N GLN A 92 -2.33 -23.02 -1.13
CA GLN A 92 -1.63 -24.05 -1.88
C GLN A 92 -1.04 -25.12 -0.95
N PRO A 93 -0.77 -26.35 -1.45
CA PRO A 93 -0.16 -27.42 -0.65
C PRO A 93 1.21 -27.05 -0.03
N ASN A 94 1.91 -26.08 -0.61
CA ASN A 94 3.20 -25.56 -0.10
C ASN A 94 3.04 -24.49 1.00
N GLY A 95 1.84 -24.26 1.52
CA GLY A 95 1.53 -23.26 2.54
C GLY A 95 1.45 -21.81 2.03
N LYS A 96 1.71 -21.58 0.74
CA LYS A 96 1.56 -20.25 0.13
C LYS A 96 0.11 -20.00 -0.27
N THR A 97 -0.31 -18.74 -0.23
CA THR A 97 -1.62 -18.32 -0.70
C THR A 97 -1.52 -17.69 -2.09
N ARG A 98 -2.56 -17.87 -2.89
CA ARG A 98 -2.69 -17.26 -4.21
C ARG A 98 -4.08 -16.64 -4.35
N LYS A 99 -4.17 -15.52 -5.05
CA LYS A 99 -5.45 -14.91 -5.41
C LYS A 99 -5.87 -15.45 -6.77
N LEU A 100 -7.07 -15.98 -6.86
CA LEU A 100 -7.66 -16.53 -8.09
C LEU A 100 -9.00 -15.85 -8.34
N PRO A 101 -9.47 -15.77 -9.60
CA PRO A 101 -10.80 -15.25 -9.91
C PRO A 101 -11.86 -16.22 -9.41
N THR A 102 -12.94 -15.67 -8.88
CA THR A 102 -14.18 -16.39 -8.61
C THR A 102 -15.01 -16.56 -9.89
N GLU A 103 -16.14 -17.27 -9.82
CA GLU A 103 -17.07 -17.35 -10.94
C GLU A 103 -17.55 -15.96 -11.41
N GLN A 104 -17.90 -15.08 -10.46
CA GLN A 104 -18.24 -13.68 -10.75
C GLN A 104 -17.07 -12.89 -11.36
N GLY A 105 -15.83 -13.16 -10.89
CA GLY A 105 -14.63 -12.58 -11.49
C GLY A 105 -14.43 -13.02 -12.95
N ASN A 106 -14.71 -14.28 -13.26
CA ASN A 106 -14.65 -14.80 -14.63
C ASN A 106 -15.70 -14.14 -15.54
N GLU A 107 -16.92 -13.90 -15.05
CA GLU A 107 -17.99 -13.24 -15.79
C GLU A 107 -17.62 -11.83 -16.26
N ILE A 108 -16.88 -11.08 -15.45
CA ILE A 108 -16.41 -9.72 -15.84
C ILE A 108 -15.13 -9.74 -16.66
N GLY A 109 -14.54 -10.93 -16.89
CA GLY A 109 -13.36 -11.10 -17.73
C GLY A 109 -12.02 -11.14 -16.97
N ILE A 110 -12.02 -11.51 -15.68
CA ILE A 110 -10.81 -11.89 -14.95
C ILE A 110 -10.62 -13.38 -15.13
N PHE A 111 -9.46 -13.83 -15.57
CA PHE A 111 -9.21 -15.24 -15.83
C PHE A 111 -7.75 -15.61 -15.51
N THR A 112 -7.45 -16.89 -15.54
CA THR A 112 -6.10 -17.40 -15.29
C THR A 112 -5.50 -17.96 -16.57
N GLU A 113 -4.20 -17.76 -16.73
CA GLU A 113 -3.38 -18.34 -17.78
C GLU A 113 -2.18 -19.05 -17.16
N GLU A 114 -1.89 -20.26 -17.63
CA GLU A 114 -0.66 -20.97 -17.26
C GLU A 114 0.49 -20.48 -18.14
N ARG A 115 1.56 -20.04 -17.52
CA ARG A 115 2.79 -19.60 -18.19
C ARG A 115 3.98 -20.40 -17.71
N THR A 116 4.94 -20.61 -18.60
CA THR A 116 6.19 -21.28 -18.27
C THR A 116 7.30 -20.26 -18.07
N GLY A 117 7.94 -20.28 -16.92
CA GLY A 117 9.08 -19.44 -16.58
C GLY A 117 10.34 -20.26 -16.31
N GLN A 118 11.41 -19.58 -15.94
CA GLN A 118 12.71 -20.19 -15.65
C GLN A 118 12.65 -21.28 -14.54
N TYR A 119 11.66 -21.17 -13.64
CA TYR A 119 11.50 -22.07 -12.48
C TYR A 119 10.29 -23.01 -12.62
N GLY A 120 9.78 -23.21 -13.85
CA GLY A 120 8.62 -24.07 -14.13
C GLY A 120 7.33 -23.32 -14.47
N ALA A 121 6.23 -24.07 -14.52
CA ALA A 121 4.93 -23.51 -14.82
C ALA A 121 4.36 -22.71 -13.64
N TYR A 122 3.73 -21.58 -13.94
CA TYR A 122 3.03 -20.73 -12.97
C TYR A 122 1.76 -20.17 -13.55
N ILE A 123 0.77 -19.93 -12.69
CA ILE A 123 -0.51 -19.35 -13.08
C ILE A 123 -0.45 -17.84 -12.91
N THR A 124 -0.86 -17.11 -13.94
CA THR A 124 -1.00 -15.65 -13.94
C THR A 124 -2.48 -15.28 -14.03
N VAL A 125 -2.91 -14.33 -13.21
CA VAL A 125 -4.25 -13.75 -13.30
C VAL A 125 -4.22 -12.60 -14.29
N LEU A 126 -5.09 -12.63 -15.27
CA LEU A 126 -5.20 -11.69 -16.37
C LEU A 126 -6.58 -11.02 -16.39
N PHE A 127 -6.60 -9.81 -16.89
CA PHE A 127 -7.76 -8.93 -16.99
C PHE A 127 -8.01 -8.61 -18.46
N SER A 128 -9.13 -9.08 -19.00
CA SER A 128 -9.61 -8.74 -20.35
C SER A 128 -9.92 -7.25 -20.48
N SER A 129 -10.20 -6.77 -21.67
CA SER A 129 -10.60 -5.38 -21.92
C SER A 129 -11.82 -4.97 -21.07
N SER A 130 -12.80 -5.87 -20.86
CA SER A 130 -13.96 -5.60 -20.01
C SER A 130 -13.59 -5.48 -18.52
N ALA A 131 -12.70 -6.35 -18.02
CA ALA A 131 -12.22 -6.27 -16.65
C ALA A 131 -11.33 -5.04 -16.42
N GLN A 132 -10.54 -4.64 -17.41
CA GLN A 132 -9.77 -3.38 -17.37
C GLN A 132 -10.71 -2.17 -17.27
N GLN A 133 -11.74 -2.12 -18.12
CA GLN A 133 -12.76 -1.05 -18.10
C GLN A 133 -13.43 -0.98 -16.72
N PHE A 134 -13.85 -2.12 -16.18
CA PHE A 134 -14.47 -2.18 -14.86
C PHE A 134 -13.58 -1.58 -13.76
N ILE A 135 -12.26 -1.87 -13.79
CA ILE A 135 -11.31 -1.29 -12.83
C ILE A 135 -11.18 0.23 -13.03
N TYR A 136 -11.06 0.69 -14.28
CA TYR A 136 -10.87 2.11 -14.58
C TYR A 136 -12.11 2.94 -14.24
N ASP A 137 -13.30 2.41 -14.44
CA ASP A 137 -14.56 3.09 -14.09
C ASP A 137 -14.75 3.21 -12.57
N ASN A 138 -14.14 2.30 -11.81
CA ASN A 138 -14.28 2.24 -10.35
C ASN A 138 -13.03 2.73 -9.59
N ILE A 139 -12.15 3.52 -10.22
CA ILE A 139 -10.87 3.94 -9.61
C ILE A 139 -11.07 4.69 -8.29
N ASP A 140 -12.11 5.53 -8.19
CA ASP A 140 -12.39 6.28 -6.97
C ASP A 140 -12.81 5.34 -5.83
N ALA A 141 -13.67 4.36 -6.10
CA ALA A 141 -14.06 3.36 -5.12
C ALA A 141 -12.87 2.50 -4.64
N ILE A 142 -11.90 2.24 -5.52
CA ILE A 142 -10.66 1.54 -5.16
C ILE A 142 -9.83 2.37 -4.18
N VAL A 143 -9.69 3.67 -4.43
CA VAL A 143 -8.95 4.60 -3.58
C VAL A 143 -9.64 4.78 -2.24
N ASP A 144 -10.96 4.98 -2.24
CA ASP A 144 -11.76 5.18 -1.03
C ASP A 144 -11.75 3.94 -0.13
N SER A 145 -11.85 2.74 -0.70
CA SER A 145 -11.77 1.48 0.06
C SER A 145 -10.43 1.30 0.79
N LYS A 146 -9.35 1.82 0.22
CA LYS A 146 -8.03 1.87 0.87
C LYS A 146 -8.05 2.85 2.03
N ARG A 147 -8.63 4.03 1.83
CA ARG A 147 -8.74 5.09 2.84
C ARG A 147 -9.55 4.64 4.05
N GLU A 148 -10.71 4.03 3.82
CA GLU A 148 -11.55 3.49 4.89
C GLU A 148 -10.81 2.44 5.74
N LYS A 149 -10.02 1.57 5.11
CA LYS A 149 -9.17 0.60 5.84
C LYS A 149 -8.05 1.28 6.63
N GLU A 150 -7.36 2.25 6.03
CA GLU A 150 -6.32 3.02 6.70
C GLU A 150 -6.91 3.81 7.89
N ASP A 151 -8.07 4.42 7.73
CA ASP A 151 -8.77 5.17 8.77
C ASP A 151 -9.29 4.24 9.88
N ALA A 152 -9.84 3.09 9.53
CA ALA A 152 -10.27 2.08 10.50
C ALA A 152 -9.10 1.51 11.32
N LEU A 153 -7.95 1.22 10.65
CA LEU A 153 -6.72 0.77 11.31
C LEU A 153 -6.02 1.89 12.09
N SER A 154 -6.21 3.15 11.70
CA SER A 154 -5.54 4.30 12.31
C SER A 154 -6.40 5.03 13.33
N ALA A 155 -7.65 4.61 13.57
CA ALA A 155 -8.57 5.28 14.48
C ALA A 155 -7.96 5.56 15.86
N PHE A 156 -7.02 4.72 16.32
CA PHE A 156 -6.24 4.91 17.53
C PHE A 156 -4.73 5.08 17.30
N HIS A 157 -4.28 5.17 16.05
CA HIS A 157 -2.88 5.43 15.73
C HIS A 157 -2.48 6.82 16.25
N GLY A 158 -1.41 6.89 17.04
CA GLY A 158 -0.95 8.16 17.63
C GLY A 158 -1.73 8.61 18.87
N ARG A 159 -2.86 8.00 19.23
CA ARG A 159 -3.54 8.30 20.48
C ARG A 159 -2.80 7.66 21.67
N PRO A 160 -2.83 8.29 22.85
CA PRO A 160 -2.24 7.73 24.07
C PRO A 160 -2.81 6.33 24.38
N TRP A 161 -1.99 5.49 24.98
CA TRP A 161 -2.46 4.23 25.57
C TRP A 161 -3.14 4.54 26.89
N THR A 162 -4.30 3.95 27.12
CA THR A 162 -5.01 4.02 28.40
C THR A 162 -4.74 2.74 29.17
N GLU A 163 -4.94 2.77 30.46
CA GLU A 163 -4.80 1.61 31.35
C GLU A 163 -5.71 0.44 30.89
N ALA A 164 -6.95 0.74 30.51
CA ALA A 164 -7.87 -0.26 29.95
C ALA A 164 -7.36 -0.91 28.65
N HIS A 165 -6.66 -0.15 27.78
CA HIS A 165 -6.02 -0.73 26.59
C HIS A 165 -4.86 -1.64 26.95
N ASP A 166 -4.08 -1.30 28.00
CA ASP A 166 -2.96 -2.11 28.45
C ASP A 166 -3.44 -3.41 29.11
N GLU A 167 -4.47 -3.35 29.95
CA GLU A 167 -5.09 -4.54 30.54
C GLU A 167 -5.63 -5.49 29.47
N CYS A 168 -6.38 -4.97 28.50
CA CYS A 168 -6.89 -5.76 27.39
C CYS A 168 -5.76 -6.37 26.55
N LEU A 169 -4.70 -5.61 26.27
CA LEU A 169 -3.52 -6.09 25.55
C LEU A 169 -2.83 -7.24 26.31
N ILE A 170 -2.62 -7.08 27.61
CA ILE A 170 -1.98 -8.09 28.47
C ILE A 170 -2.81 -9.37 28.51
N ASP A 171 -4.13 -9.25 28.63
CA ASP A 171 -5.05 -10.40 28.69
C ASP A 171 -5.04 -11.18 27.36
N LEU A 172 -5.18 -10.49 26.22
CA LEU A 172 -5.14 -11.11 24.90
C LEU A 172 -3.78 -11.75 24.61
N PHE A 173 -2.68 -11.10 25.00
CA PHE A 173 -1.34 -11.63 24.81
C PHE A 173 -1.10 -12.89 25.65
N LYS A 174 -1.55 -12.91 26.92
CA LYS A 174 -1.49 -14.10 27.79
C LYS A 174 -2.33 -15.28 27.29
N LYS A 175 -3.39 -15.01 26.53
CA LYS A 175 -4.22 -16.01 25.84
C LYS A 175 -3.61 -16.49 24.51
N ASN A 176 -2.38 -16.09 24.19
CA ASN A 176 -1.69 -16.38 22.93
C ASN A 176 -2.47 -15.98 21.66
N VAL A 177 -3.26 -14.91 21.73
CA VAL A 177 -3.92 -14.35 20.56
C VAL A 177 -2.86 -13.74 19.62
N PRO A 178 -2.92 -14.01 18.30
CA PRO A 178 -1.96 -13.46 17.33
C PRO A 178 -1.94 -11.93 17.36
N VAL A 179 -0.74 -11.33 17.18
CA VAL A 179 -0.57 -9.86 17.22
C VAL A 179 -1.48 -9.15 16.21
N SER A 180 -1.70 -9.73 15.03
CA SER A 180 -2.60 -9.16 14.01
C SER A 180 -4.06 -9.09 14.48
N GLU A 181 -4.52 -10.08 15.24
CA GLU A 181 -5.86 -10.13 15.80
C GLU A 181 -6.00 -9.14 16.97
N ILE A 182 -4.98 -9.07 17.85
CA ILE A 182 -4.91 -8.06 18.93
C ILE A 182 -4.93 -6.64 18.31
N ALA A 183 -4.17 -6.42 17.24
CA ALA A 183 -4.12 -5.15 16.53
C ALA A 183 -5.50 -4.74 15.98
N SER A 184 -6.22 -5.69 15.40
CA SER A 184 -7.59 -5.49 14.90
C SER A 184 -8.56 -5.17 16.06
N THR A 185 -8.49 -5.91 17.16
CA THR A 185 -9.35 -5.73 18.34
C THR A 185 -9.14 -4.36 18.99
N LEU A 186 -7.88 -3.97 19.19
CA LEU A 186 -7.52 -2.69 19.82
C LEU A 186 -7.46 -1.54 18.80
N LYS A 187 -7.76 -1.78 17.51
CA LYS A 187 -7.70 -0.80 16.41
C LYS A 187 -6.35 -0.06 16.37
N ARG A 188 -5.28 -0.83 16.51
CA ARG A 188 -3.88 -0.38 16.50
C ARG A 188 -3.12 -1.09 15.37
N THR A 189 -1.95 -0.59 15.01
CA THR A 189 -1.06 -1.30 14.10
C THR A 189 -0.30 -2.41 14.81
N ASP A 190 0.07 -3.49 14.11
CA ASP A 190 0.94 -4.57 14.63
C ASP A 190 2.22 -4.02 15.26
N GLY A 191 2.84 -3.05 14.58
CA GLY A 191 4.02 -2.35 15.10
C GLY A 191 3.75 -1.59 16.40
N GLY A 192 2.55 -1.01 16.54
CA GLY A 192 2.08 -0.34 17.76
C GLY A 192 1.88 -1.32 18.91
N ILE A 193 1.27 -2.48 18.65
CA ILE A 193 1.11 -3.57 19.63
C ILE A 193 2.46 -4.07 20.12
N ARG A 194 3.35 -4.45 19.20
CA ARG A 194 4.70 -4.95 19.55
C ARG A 194 5.52 -3.93 20.33
N ALA A 195 5.44 -2.64 19.95
CA ALA A 195 6.12 -1.58 20.69
C ALA A 195 5.55 -1.42 22.11
N ARG A 196 4.23 -1.58 22.29
CA ARG A 196 3.60 -1.49 23.62
C ARG A 196 3.93 -2.70 24.48
N LEU A 197 3.87 -3.93 23.94
CA LEU A 197 4.28 -5.16 24.64
C LEU A 197 5.73 -5.06 25.15
N LYS A 198 6.65 -4.55 24.32
CA LYS A 198 8.03 -4.31 24.75
C LYS A 198 8.10 -3.29 25.90
N ARG A 199 7.34 -2.19 25.82
CA ARG A 199 7.31 -1.16 26.86
C ARG A 199 6.73 -1.68 28.19
N LEU A 200 5.80 -2.63 28.12
CA LEU A 200 5.21 -3.32 29.27
C LEU A 200 6.11 -4.46 29.81
N GLY A 201 7.25 -4.73 29.16
CA GLY A 201 8.19 -5.79 29.57
C GLY A 201 7.69 -7.21 29.30
N LEU A 202 6.70 -7.38 28.42
CA LEU A 202 6.13 -8.68 28.08
C LEU A 202 6.91 -9.41 26.98
N ILE A 203 7.74 -8.68 26.22
CA ILE A 203 8.66 -9.19 25.20
C ILE A 203 9.98 -8.42 25.28
N GLU A 204 11.08 -9.08 24.94
CA GLU A 204 12.41 -8.44 24.90
C GLU A 204 12.63 -7.72 23.55
N ASN A 205 12.27 -8.38 22.46
CA ASN A 205 12.38 -7.81 21.11
C ASN A 205 11.02 -7.81 20.41
N ARG A 206 10.84 -6.90 19.44
CA ARG A 206 9.60 -6.80 18.65
C ARG A 206 9.33 -8.04 17.80
N SER A 207 10.35 -8.84 17.52
CA SER A 207 10.27 -10.11 16.79
C SER A 207 9.69 -11.26 17.65
N ASP A 208 9.70 -11.13 18.98
CA ASP A 208 9.32 -12.19 19.91
C ASP A 208 7.79 -12.33 20.06
N ALA A 209 7.03 -11.40 19.54
CA ALA A 209 5.57 -11.45 19.49
C ALA A 209 5.12 -12.02 18.13
N ASN A 210 4.50 -13.20 18.14
CA ASN A 210 3.84 -13.80 16.98
C ASN A 210 2.43 -13.23 16.74
#